data_1316588386ed023df57bda10e179fb40
#
_entry.id   1316588386ed023df57bda10e179fb40
#
_cell.length_a   1.000
_cell.length_b   1.000
_cell.length_c   1.000
_cell.angle_alpha   90.00
_cell.angle_beta   90.00
_cell.angle_gamma   90.00
#
_symmetry.space_group_name_H-M   'P 1'
#
loop_
_entity.id
_entity.type
_entity.pdbx_description
1 polymer ?
#
loop_
_entity_poly.entity_id
_entity_poly.type
_entity_poly.pdbx_seq_one_letter_code
_entity_poly.pdbx_strand_id
1 'polypeptide(L)'
;MRILIIGGTGPTGIPIVNGLVTHGHDVSILHRGRHERQETPPDVAHIHADPYDETSLAQAVAGTSWDVVVAMYGRLRMIASLTRGLCGHFVSVGGVPAYRGWTDAWQHDPPGMPVPVREDADLVEDPAIDDKGYRIVRSEAAVFEAHPTATHFRYPYLYGPYQPVPREWSVVRRILDHRRRIIVADEGLTLHHHCYTENCAAAVVLGIEHPERLSGMVCNVGDEEVLTVRQMVELCTEELGADLEIVSMPYGLAVPAWPLLAQPLPTHRVLDLARLHHRLGHSDVVPARQAVAKTARWLADHPPERGGIEEQILTDPFDYGAEDALIGSWLAARSQVVVPHFAVQPGWGLAYSGPQGRPRTNKEFME
;
A
#
# COMPACT_ATOMS: atom_id res chain seq x y z
N MET A 1 14.65 24.73 -6.01
CA MET A 1 15.50 24.03 -5.00
C MET A 1 16.40 23.04 -5.71
N ARG A 2 17.58 22.78 -5.14
CA ARG A 2 18.49 21.74 -5.57
C ARG A 2 18.24 20.47 -4.73
N ILE A 3 17.77 19.40 -5.38
CA ILE A 3 17.24 18.22 -4.71
C ILE A 3 18.01 16.95 -5.14
N LEU A 4 18.50 16.18 -4.16
CA LEU A 4 19.08 14.87 -4.39
C LEU A 4 18.07 13.79 -4.01
N ILE A 5 17.76 12.89 -4.94
CA ILE A 5 16.90 11.72 -4.68
C ILE A 5 17.76 10.44 -4.71
N ILE A 6 17.89 9.79 -3.57
CA ILE A 6 18.60 8.52 -3.46
C ILE A 6 17.60 7.39 -3.66
N GLY A 7 17.63 6.75 -4.84
CA GLY A 7 16.73 5.67 -5.26
C GLY A 7 15.53 6.08 -6.12
N GLY A 8 15.57 7.20 -6.83
CA GLY A 8 14.48 7.77 -7.64
C GLY A 8 13.98 6.98 -8.86
N THR A 9 14.41 5.72 -9.07
CA THR A 9 14.03 4.89 -10.24
C THR A 9 12.96 3.83 -9.92
N GLY A 10 12.44 3.82 -8.70
CA GLY A 10 11.37 2.90 -8.29
C GLY A 10 9.97 3.42 -8.65
N PRO A 11 8.91 2.65 -8.31
CA PRO A 11 7.52 2.94 -8.72
C PRO A 11 7.01 4.32 -8.28
N THR A 12 7.38 4.81 -7.10
CA THR A 12 7.04 6.17 -6.66
C THR A 12 8.13 7.19 -7.00
N GLY A 13 9.38 6.74 -7.23
CA GLY A 13 10.50 7.62 -7.55
C GLY A 13 10.31 8.35 -8.87
N ILE A 14 9.86 7.64 -9.90
CA ILE A 14 9.60 8.22 -11.23
C ILE A 14 8.61 9.38 -11.16
N PRO A 15 7.38 9.22 -10.62
CA PRO A 15 6.43 10.33 -10.52
C PRO A 15 6.89 11.44 -9.55
N ILE A 16 7.69 11.15 -8.51
CA ILE A 16 8.29 12.19 -7.66
C ILE A 16 9.27 13.04 -8.47
N VAL A 17 10.19 12.39 -9.20
CA VAL A 17 11.16 13.10 -10.06
C VAL A 17 10.45 13.98 -11.08
N ASN A 18 9.47 13.41 -11.78
CA ASN A 18 8.70 14.12 -12.81
C ASN A 18 7.93 15.31 -12.22
N GLY A 19 7.30 15.13 -11.06
CA GLY A 19 6.60 16.21 -10.35
C GLY A 19 7.54 17.36 -9.98
N LEU A 20 8.69 17.05 -9.38
CA LEU A 20 9.67 18.05 -8.98
C LEU A 20 10.28 18.80 -10.17
N VAL A 21 10.61 18.09 -11.25
CA VAL A 21 11.10 18.75 -12.48
C VAL A 21 10.02 19.64 -13.09
N THR A 22 8.78 19.18 -13.15
CA THR A 22 7.65 19.99 -13.66
C THR A 22 7.43 21.26 -12.85
N HIS A 23 7.72 21.21 -11.53
CA HIS A 23 7.65 22.37 -10.64
C HIS A 23 8.91 23.24 -10.67
N GLY A 24 9.86 22.95 -11.57
CA GLY A 24 11.05 23.79 -11.81
C GLY A 24 12.18 23.58 -10.81
N HIS A 25 12.26 22.43 -10.16
CA HIS A 25 13.36 22.09 -9.28
C HIS A 25 14.56 21.50 -10.05
N ASP A 26 15.77 21.73 -9.54
CA ASP A 26 17.02 21.11 -10.04
C ASP A 26 17.17 19.75 -9.34
N VAL A 27 16.88 18.67 -10.07
CA VAL A 27 16.80 17.32 -9.51
C VAL A 27 18.00 16.48 -9.98
N SER A 28 18.65 15.83 -9.04
CA SER A 28 19.66 14.78 -9.29
C SER A 28 19.20 13.47 -8.68
N ILE A 29 19.41 12.35 -9.37
CA ILE A 29 19.09 11.01 -8.90
C ILE A 29 20.37 10.24 -8.64
N LEU A 30 20.51 9.65 -7.44
CA LEU A 30 21.60 8.74 -7.13
C LEU A 30 21.09 7.30 -7.15
N HIS A 31 21.67 6.48 -8.04
CA HIS A 31 21.27 5.08 -8.23
C HIS A 31 22.41 4.25 -8.82
N ARG A 32 22.22 2.92 -8.89
CA ARG A 32 23.25 1.97 -9.39
C ARG A 32 23.37 1.88 -10.92
N GLY A 33 22.57 2.62 -11.68
CA GLY A 33 22.55 2.53 -13.16
C GLY A 33 21.93 1.27 -13.74
N ARG A 34 21.24 0.43 -12.92
CA ARG A 34 20.68 -0.86 -13.40
C ARG A 34 19.26 -0.77 -13.92
N HIS A 35 18.53 0.27 -13.56
CA HIS A 35 17.09 0.43 -13.84
C HIS A 35 16.80 1.90 -14.20
N GLU A 36 17.44 2.36 -15.27
CA GLU A 36 17.06 3.65 -15.85
C GLU A 36 15.75 3.50 -16.59
N ARG A 37 14.86 4.46 -16.40
CA ARG A 37 13.53 4.46 -17.00
C ARG A 37 13.44 5.56 -18.05
N GLN A 38 12.79 5.25 -19.17
CA GLN A 38 12.59 6.22 -20.26
C GLN A 38 11.68 7.40 -19.82
N GLU A 39 10.86 7.19 -18.82
CA GLU A 39 9.98 8.21 -18.24
C GLU A 39 10.70 9.24 -17.37
N THR A 40 11.98 9.03 -17.05
CA THR A 40 12.79 10.03 -16.36
C THR A 40 13.15 11.16 -17.33
N PRO A 41 12.89 12.44 -16.97
CA PRO A 41 13.21 13.55 -17.85
C PRO A 41 14.72 13.58 -18.22
N PRO A 42 15.08 13.86 -19.48
CA PRO A 42 16.45 13.77 -19.96
C PRO A 42 17.42 14.75 -19.29
N ASP A 43 16.91 15.84 -18.73
CA ASP A 43 17.72 16.88 -18.08
C ASP A 43 18.03 16.55 -16.61
N VAL A 44 17.51 15.44 -16.07
CA VAL A 44 17.82 15.00 -14.71
C VAL A 44 19.24 14.46 -14.64
N ALA A 45 20.04 14.97 -13.72
CA ALA A 45 21.41 14.50 -13.51
C ALA A 45 21.41 13.13 -12.80
N HIS A 46 22.17 12.17 -13.36
CA HIS A 46 22.33 10.85 -12.79
C HIS A 46 23.69 10.73 -12.10
N ILE A 47 23.67 10.39 -10.81
CA ILE A 47 24.87 10.09 -10.01
C ILE A 47 24.92 8.57 -9.83
N HIS A 48 25.87 7.92 -10.49
CA HIS A 48 26.03 6.48 -10.40
C HIS A 48 26.85 6.09 -9.17
N ALA A 49 26.17 5.58 -8.14
CA ALA A 49 26.76 5.06 -6.92
C ALA A 49 25.88 3.93 -6.34
N ASP A 50 26.47 3.06 -5.54
CA ASP A 50 25.70 2.02 -4.86
C ASP A 50 25.24 2.53 -3.46
N PRO A 51 23.94 2.82 -3.27
CA PRO A 51 23.43 3.25 -1.98
C PRO A 51 23.43 2.15 -0.91
N TYR A 52 23.80 0.91 -1.27
CA TYR A 52 24.00 -0.20 -0.35
C TYR A 52 25.46 -0.36 0.10
N ASP A 53 26.40 0.32 -0.55
CA ASP A 53 27.81 0.38 -0.19
C ASP A 53 28.15 1.73 0.43
N GLU A 54 28.62 1.71 1.68
CA GLU A 54 28.90 2.92 2.45
C GLU A 54 30.00 3.77 1.81
N THR A 55 31.04 3.13 1.29
CA THR A 55 32.18 3.84 0.67
C THR A 55 31.74 4.50 -0.63
N SER A 56 31.00 3.78 -1.49
CA SER A 56 30.46 4.31 -2.73
C SER A 56 29.54 5.52 -2.49
N LEU A 57 28.61 5.40 -1.54
CA LEU A 57 27.71 6.50 -1.21
C LEU A 57 28.45 7.69 -0.60
N ALA A 58 29.38 7.46 0.36
CA ALA A 58 30.16 8.52 0.99
C ALA A 58 30.96 9.33 -0.04
N GLN A 59 31.60 8.66 -1.00
CA GLN A 59 32.33 9.31 -2.07
C GLN A 59 31.42 10.14 -2.98
N ALA A 60 30.23 9.60 -3.32
CA ALA A 60 29.28 10.28 -4.21
C ALA A 60 28.66 11.55 -3.59
N VAL A 61 28.51 11.59 -2.26
CA VAL A 61 27.93 12.77 -1.57
C VAL A 61 28.97 13.71 -0.96
N ALA A 62 30.25 13.32 -0.96
CA ALA A 62 31.32 14.12 -0.36
C ALA A 62 31.44 15.51 -1.01
N GLY A 63 31.47 16.55 -0.18
CA GLY A 63 31.62 17.93 -0.66
C GLY A 63 30.39 18.49 -1.40
N THR A 64 29.28 17.78 -1.41
CA THR A 64 28.02 18.27 -1.99
C THR A 64 27.19 18.99 -0.95
N SER A 65 26.24 19.84 -1.41
CA SER A 65 25.25 20.50 -0.58
C SER A 65 23.94 20.60 -1.35
N TRP A 66 22.85 20.33 -0.66
CA TRP A 66 21.50 20.24 -1.24
C TRP A 66 20.50 21.03 -0.41
N ASP A 67 19.48 21.59 -1.04
CA ASP A 67 18.35 22.14 -0.30
C ASP A 67 17.57 21.00 0.37
N VAL A 68 17.33 19.92 -0.39
CA VAL A 68 16.62 18.72 0.11
C VAL A 68 17.34 17.45 -0.33
N VAL A 69 17.45 16.48 0.58
CA VAL A 69 17.81 15.10 0.26
C VAL A 69 16.61 14.21 0.51
N VAL A 70 16.25 13.40 -0.50
CA VAL A 70 15.15 12.43 -0.43
C VAL A 70 15.74 11.01 -0.42
N ALA A 71 15.46 10.24 0.61
CA ALA A 71 15.88 8.84 0.71
C ALA A 71 14.70 7.91 0.51
N MET A 72 14.69 7.25 -0.64
CA MET A 72 13.63 6.33 -1.06
C MET A 72 13.96 4.92 -0.60
N TYR A 73 13.43 4.49 0.53
CA TYR A 73 13.45 3.12 1.02
C TYR A 73 14.77 2.33 0.90
N GLY A 74 15.17 1.63 1.94
CA GLY A 74 16.39 0.85 2.01
C GLY A 74 17.59 1.62 2.54
N ARG A 75 18.37 1.00 3.41
CA ARG A 75 19.60 1.55 4.01
C ARG A 75 19.47 2.94 4.66
N LEU A 76 18.26 3.35 5.06
CA LEU A 76 17.99 4.70 5.60
C LEU A 76 18.93 5.12 6.71
N ARG A 77 19.31 4.19 7.60
CA ARG A 77 20.24 4.50 8.71
C ARG A 77 21.60 5.01 8.21
N MET A 78 22.15 4.32 7.20
CA MET A 78 23.43 4.70 6.61
C MET A 78 23.29 5.99 5.81
N ILE A 79 22.25 6.10 4.97
CA ILE A 79 21.99 7.29 4.16
C ILE A 79 21.82 8.52 5.06
N ALA A 80 20.99 8.44 6.10
CA ALA A 80 20.76 9.55 7.03
C ALA A 80 22.05 9.97 7.74
N SER A 81 22.88 9.02 8.16
CA SER A 81 24.16 9.30 8.80
C SER A 81 25.12 10.03 7.84
N LEU A 82 25.27 9.54 6.60
CA LEU A 82 26.22 10.09 5.62
C LEU A 82 25.78 11.45 5.05
N THR A 83 24.49 11.76 5.09
CA THR A 83 23.95 13.04 4.59
C THR A 83 23.77 14.10 5.67
N ARG A 84 24.18 13.80 6.92
CA ARG A 84 24.12 14.76 8.02
C ARG A 84 24.90 16.04 7.69
N GLY A 85 24.23 17.19 7.76
CA GLY A 85 24.82 18.50 7.45
C GLY A 85 25.02 18.78 5.95
N LEU A 86 24.60 17.88 5.05
CA LEU A 86 24.70 18.08 3.60
C LEU A 86 23.41 18.62 2.98
N CYS A 87 22.31 18.72 3.73
CA CYS A 87 21.04 19.25 3.24
C CYS A 87 20.35 20.14 4.26
N GLY A 88 19.55 21.08 3.75
CA GLY A 88 18.67 21.93 4.55
C GLY A 88 17.48 21.15 5.13
N HIS A 89 16.94 20.18 4.38
CA HIS A 89 15.85 19.32 4.81
C HIS A 89 16.08 17.89 4.33
N PHE A 90 15.66 16.91 5.15
CA PHE A 90 15.73 15.48 4.81
C PHE A 90 14.33 14.90 4.75
N VAL A 91 14.01 14.25 3.62
CA VAL A 91 12.76 13.53 3.43
C VAL A 91 13.06 12.05 3.29
N SER A 92 12.33 11.22 3.99
CA SER A 92 12.51 9.77 3.91
C SER A 92 11.20 9.01 3.78
N VAL A 93 11.29 7.83 3.22
CA VAL A 93 10.19 6.90 3.06
C VAL A 93 10.47 5.63 3.84
N GLY A 94 9.53 5.25 4.68
CA GLY A 94 9.48 3.97 5.37
C GLY A 94 8.20 3.23 5.05
N GLY A 95 7.71 2.41 5.97
CA GLY A 95 6.52 1.62 5.73
C GLY A 95 5.66 1.43 6.97
N VAL A 96 4.37 1.29 6.76
CA VAL A 96 3.37 1.01 7.78
C VAL A 96 3.57 -0.29 8.57
N PRO A 97 4.39 -1.29 8.14
CA PRO A 97 4.75 -2.40 9.02
C PRO A 97 5.53 -1.99 10.27
N ALA A 98 5.87 -0.70 10.43
CA ALA A 98 6.31 -0.13 11.71
C ALA A 98 5.25 -0.27 12.81
N TYR A 99 3.96 -0.25 12.45
CA TYR A 99 2.85 -0.39 13.40
C TYR A 99 2.72 -1.83 13.90
N ARG A 100 2.61 -1.97 15.21
CA ARG A 100 2.32 -3.25 15.85
C ARG A 100 1.01 -3.83 15.30
N GLY A 101 1.04 -5.11 14.91
CA GLY A 101 -0.13 -5.81 14.39
C GLY A 101 -0.43 -5.57 12.90
N TRP A 102 0.35 -4.73 12.21
CA TRP A 102 0.12 -4.51 10.77
C TRP A 102 0.39 -5.74 9.93
N THR A 103 1.47 -6.46 10.21
CA THR A 103 1.84 -7.69 9.48
C THR A 103 1.21 -8.94 10.07
N ASP A 104 0.92 -8.92 11.37
CA ASP A 104 0.31 -10.03 12.10
C ASP A 104 -0.72 -9.52 13.09
N ALA A 105 -1.99 -9.73 12.77
CA ALA A 105 -3.12 -9.30 13.59
C ALA A 105 -3.14 -9.93 14.99
N TRP A 106 -2.49 -11.09 15.19
CA TRP A 106 -2.41 -11.77 16.50
C TRP A 106 -1.52 -11.06 17.53
N GLN A 107 -0.82 -9.99 17.14
CA GLN A 107 -0.12 -9.12 18.09
C GLN A 107 -1.07 -8.28 18.96
N HIS A 108 -2.38 -8.33 18.69
CA HIS A 108 -3.45 -7.76 19.49
C HIS A 108 -4.35 -8.84 20.04
N ASP A 109 -4.98 -8.57 21.20
CA ASP A 109 -5.99 -9.43 21.82
C ASP A 109 -7.25 -8.58 22.14
N PRO A 110 -8.39 -8.80 21.47
CA PRO A 110 -8.60 -9.74 20.36
C PRO A 110 -7.78 -9.38 19.12
N PRO A 111 -7.59 -10.34 18.16
CA PRO A 111 -6.81 -10.10 16.95
C PRO A 111 -7.36 -8.95 16.10
N GLY A 112 -6.46 -8.17 15.54
CA GLY A 112 -6.77 -7.00 14.73
C GLY A 112 -6.39 -5.70 15.41
N MET A 113 -5.85 -4.78 14.64
CA MET A 113 -5.44 -3.48 15.15
C MET A 113 -6.62 -2.51 15.19
N PRO A 114 -6.64 -1.54 16.12
CA PRO A 114 -7.61 -0.44 16.07
C PRO A 114 -7.48 0.34 14.76
N VAL A 115 -8.61 0.65 14.13
CA VAL A 115 -8.65 1.45 12.90
C VAL A 115 -9.56 2.66 13.08
N PRO A 116 -9.24 3.82 12.46
CA PRO A 116 -8.07 4.11 11.63
C PRO A 116 -6.78 4.22 12.44
N VAL A 117 -5.65 3.80 11.82
CA VAL A 117 -4.33 3.78 12.47
C VAL A 117 -3.67 5.14 12.33
N ARG A 118 -3.45 5.82 13.44
CA ARG A 118 -2.80 7.12 13.51
C ARG A 118 -1.29 6.98 13.56
N GLU A 119 -0.56 8.07 13.26
CA GLU A 119 0.91 8.07 13.31
C GLU A 119 1.48 7.88 14.72
N ASP A 120 0.69 8.13 15.74
CA ASP A 120 1.04 7.92 17.17
C ASP A 120 0.59 6.55 17.72
N ALA A 121 0.09 5.65 16.86
CA ALA A 121 -0.25 4.27 17.26
C ALA A 121 1.01 3.46 17.64
N ASP A 122 0.80 2.41 18.41
CA ASP A 122 1.87 1.54 18.92
C ASP A 122 2.75 0.99 17.80
N LEU A 123 4.05 1.07 18.01
CA LEU A 123 5.04 0.55 17.07
C LEU A 123 5.54 -0.84 17.50
N VAL A 124 6.19 -1.53 16.58
CA VAL A 124 6.86 -2.80 16.87
C VAL A 124 8.10 -2.52 17.72
N GLU A 125 8.14 -3.09 18.93
CA GLU A 125 9.23 -2.91 19.90
C GLU A 125 10.15 -4.12 20.02
N ASP A 126 9.65 -5.32 19.71
CA ASP A 126 10.38 -6.58 19.89
C ASP A 126 10.66 -7.28 18.55
N PRO A 127 11.96 -7.43 18.19
CA PRO A 127 12.34 -8.13 16.95
C PRO A 127 12.02 -9.64 16.99
N ALA A 128 11.81 -10.23 18.16
CA ALA A 128 11.41 -11.64 18.27
C ALA A 128 9.95 -11.85 17.83
N ILE A 129 9.12 -10.79 17.92
CA ILE A 129 7.72 -10.82 17.50
C ILE A 129 7.59 -10.43 16.02
N ASP A 130 8.23 -9.33 15.61
CA ASP A 130 8.23 -8.84 14.22
C ASP A 130 9.57 -8.17 13.88
N ASP A 131 10.54 -8.95 13.40
CA ASP A 131 11.86 -8.46 13.03
C ASP A 131 11.80 -7.42 11.89
N LYS A 132 10.89 -7.59 10.93
CA LYS A 132 10.73 -6.63 9.82
C LYS A 132 10.21 -5.29 10.32
N GLY A 133 9.14 -5.29 11.10
CA GLY A 133 8.57 -4.08 11.70
C GLY A 133 9.57 -3.37 12.60
N TYR A 134 10.26 -4.11 13.45
CA TYR A 134 11.31 -3.59 14.33
C TYR A 134 12.44 -2.88 13.55
N ARG A 135 12.92 -3.47 12.45
CA ARG A 135 13.97 -2.85 11.62
C ARG A 135 13.49 -1.56 10.97
N ILE A 136 12.21 -1.46 10.59
CA ILE A 136 11.61 -0.24 10.04
C ILE A 136 11.59 0.85 11.11
N VAL A 137 11.11 0.54 12.33
CA VAL A 137 11.10 1.46 13.47
C VAL A 137 12.50 1.97 13.78
N ARG A 138 13.48 1.09 13.83
CA ARG A 138 14.89 1.45 14.06
C ARG A 138 15.47 2.34 12.96
N SER A 139 15.01 2.17 11.73
CA SER A 139 15.46 3.02 10.61
C SER A 139 14.84 4.40 10.68
N GLU A 140 13.57 4.50 11.05
CA GLU A 140 12.89 5.76 11.28
C GLU A 140 13.54 6.55 12.45
N ALA A 141 13.79 5.88 13.58
CA ALA A 141 14.47 6.50 14.72
C ALA A 141 15.84 7.08 14.33
N ALA A 142 16.65 6.35 13.54
CA ALA A 142 17.95 6.81 13.08
C ALA A 142 17.86 8.00 12.11
N VAL A 143 16.77 8.11 11.34
CA VAL A 143 16.52 9.30 10.51
C VAL A 143 16.37 10.54 11.39
N PHE A 144 15.51 10.49 12.42
CA PHE A 144 15.28 11.63 13.30
C PHE A 144 16.48 11.95 14.21
N GLU A 145 17.29 10.95 14.55
CA GLU A 145 18.55 11.17 15.26
C GLU A 145 19.55 11.96 14.39
N ALA A 146 19.65 11.62 13.09
CA ALA A 146 20.57 12.30 12.17
C ALA A 146 20.04 13.66 11.70
N HIS A 147 18.73 13.74 11.47
CA HIS A 147 18.01 14.88 10.92
C HIS A 147 16.74 15.16 11.75
N PRO A 148 16.84 15.89 12.89
CA PRO A 148 15.70 16.10 13.80
C PRO A 148 14.49 16.80 13.17
N THR A 149 14.70 17.55 12.08
CA THR A 149 13.64 18.24 11.33
C THR A 149 13.15 17.45 10.11
N ALA A 150 13.58 16.19 9.94
CA ALA A 150 13.18 15.38 8.79
C ALA A 150 11.66 15.22 8.67
N THR A 151 11.18 15.00 7.46
CA THR A 151 9.85 14.48 7.19
C THR A 151 9.96 13.00 6.84
N HIS A 152 9.18 12.15 7.52
CA HIS A 152 9.18 10.71 7.26
C HIS A 152 7.79 10.24 6.83
N PHE A 153 7.67 9.68 5.62
CA PHE A 153 6.42 9.14 5.12
C PHE A 153 6.34 7.62 5.37
N ARG A 154 5.25 7.14 5.97
CA ARG A 154 4.95 5.71 6.10
C ARG A 154 4.05 5.27 4.96
N TYR A 155 4.61 4.50 4.04
CA TYR A 155 3.89 3.95 2.90
C TYR A 155 3.15 2.67 3.27
N PRO A 156 1.86 2.54 2.84
CA PRO A 156 1.15 1.27 2.84
C PRO A 156 1.60 0.40 1.67
N TYR A 157 0.80 -0.60 1.30
CA TYR A 157 1.00 -1.27 0.02
C TYR A 157 0.76 -0.29 -1.12
N LEU A 158 1.74 -0.22 -2.00
CA LEU A 158 1.65 0.57 -3.21
C LEU A 158 1.05 -0.28 -4.34
N TYR A 159 0.36 0.37 -5.25
CA TYR A 159 -0.07 -0.23 -6.51
C TYR A 159 0.10 0.76 -7.66
N GLY A 160 0.14 0.25 -8.89
CA GLY A 160 0.43 1.05 -10.08
C GLY A 160 1.60 0.48 -10.87
N PRO A 161 2.06 1.19 -11.91
CA PRO A 161 3.17 0.78 -12.75
C PRO A 161 4.45 0.46 -11.95
N TYR A 162 5.17 -0.57 -12.40
CA TYR A 162 6.47 -0.98 -11.86
C TYR A 162 6.47 -1.48 -10.41
N GLN A 163 5.29 -1.74 -9.83
CA GLN A 163 5.20 -2.29 -8.48
C GLN A 163 5.74 -3.73 -8.45
N PRO A 164 6.74 -4.05 -7.59
CA PRO A 164 7.37 -5.38 -7.57
C PRO A 164 6.48 -6.47 -6.94
N VAL A 165 5.39 -6.09 -6.25
CA VAL A 165 4.42 -7.04 -5.65
C VAL A 165 3.01 -6.64 -6.08
N PRO A 166 2.68 -6.80 -7.38
CA PRO A 166 1.39 -6.33 -7.90
C PRO A 166 0.27 -7.30 -7.50
N ARG A 167 -0.50 -6.98 -6.45
CA ARG A 167 -1.61 -7.84 -5.98
C ARG A 167 -2.73 -7.96 -6.98
N GLU A 168 -2.99 -6.91 -7.71
CA GLU A 168 -3.95 -6.87 -8.81
C GLU A 168 -3.61 -7.95 -9.86
N TRP A 169 -2.34 -8.37 -9.94
CA TRP A 169 -1.92 -9.46 -10.83
C TRP A 169 -2.59 -10.80 -10.50
N SER A 170 -2.91 -11.07 -9.23
CA SER A 170 -3.72 -12.25 -8.86
C SER A 170 -5.06 -12.28 -9.57
N VAL A 171 -5.65 -11.12 -9.86
CA VAL A 171 -6.90 -11.00 -10.61
C VAL A 171 -6.63 -10.97 -12.11
N VAL A 172 -5.76 -10.06 -12.56
CA VAL A 172 -5.45 -9.83 -13.98
C VAL A 172 -4.95 -11.11 -14.65
N ARG A 173 -4.05 -11.86 -14.01
CA ARG A 173 -3.55 -13.12 -14.56
C ARG A 173 -4.67 -14.14 -14.74
N ARG A 174 -5.59 -14.27 -13.77
CA ARG A 174 -6.75 -15.18 -13.92
C ARG A 174 -7.63 -14.78 -15.11
N ILE A 175 -7.83 -13.48 -15.33
CA ILE A 175 -8.57 -12.98 -16.49
C ILE A 175 -7.84 -13.33 -17.81
N LEU A 176 -6.54 -13.05 -17.89
CA LEU A 176 -5.73 -13.36 -19.07
C LEU A 176 -5.62 -14.88 -19.35
N ASP A 177 -5.68 -15.69 -18.32
CA ASP A 177 -5.74 -17.16 -18.41
C ASP A 177 -7.16 -17.70 -18.66
N HIS A 178 -8.13 -16.79 -18.98
CA HIS A 178 -9.52 -17.13 -19.28
C HIS A 178 -10.24 -17.87 -18.15
N ARG A 179 -9.86 -17.63 -16.90
CA ARG A 179 -10.58 -18.14 -15.74
C ARG A 179 -11.94 -17.47 -15.66
N ARG A 180 -12.93 -18.25 -15.20
CA ARG A 180 -14.32 -17.78 -15.03
C ARG A 180 -14.68 -17.55 -13.57
N ARG A 181 -13.78 -17.91 -12.65
CA ARG A 181 -14.01 -17.83 -11.21
C ARG A 181 -12.77 -17.38 -10.49
N ILE A 182 -12.98 -16.60 -9.43
CA ILE A 182 -11.96 -16.22 -8.46
C ILE A 182 -12.48 -16.43 -7.05
N ILE A 183 -11.63 -16.96 -6.18
CA ILE A 183 -11.96 -17.14 -4.76
C ILE A 183 -11.65 -15.85 -4.01
N VAL A 184 -12.58 -15.43 -3.14
CA VAL A 184 -12.35 -14.36 -2.15
C VAL A 184 -12.67 -14.89 -0.75
N ALA A 185 -11.98 -14.36 0.24
CA ALA A 185 -12.24 -14.67 1.64
C ALA A 185 -13.37 -13.77 2.17
N ASP A 186 -14.33 -14.35 2.91
CA ASP A 186 -15.34 -13.63 3.71
C ASP A 186 -16.01 -12.49 2.91
N GLU A 187 -16.58 -12.81 1.75
CA GLU A 187 -17.21 -11.90 0.79
C GLU A 187 -16.27 -10.83 0.19
N GLY A 188 -14.98 -10.90 0.49
CA GLY A 188 -14.01 -9.90 0.05
C GLY A 188 -14.18 -8.53 0.70
N LEU A 189 -14.81 -8.45 1.88
CA LEU A 189 -15.16 -7.17 2.54
C LEU A 189 -14.02 -6.59 3.37
N THR A 190 -12.87 -7.25 3.43
CA THR A 190 -11.70 -6.73 4.13
C THR A 190 -11.23 -5.42 3.50
N LEU A 191 -11.06 -4.40 4.35
CA LEU A 191 -10.46 -3.12 3.99
C LEU A 191 -8.95 -3.18 4.20
N HIS A 192 -8.20 -2.86 3.16
CA HIS A 192 -6.76 -2.77 3.24
C HIS A 192 -6.30 -1.48 2.55
N HIS A 193 -5.75 -0.55 3.33
CA HIS A 193 -5.29 0.72 2.80
C HIS A 193 -4.12 0.50 1.86
N HIS A 194 -4.25 0.97 0.64
CA HIS A 194 -3.24 1.04 -0.39
C HIS A 194 -2.96 2.50 -0.76
N CYS A 195 -1.93 2.74 -1.54
CA CYS A 195 -1.70 4.04 -2.16
C CYS A 195 -1.24 3.87 -3.61
N TYR A 196 -1.92 4.55 -4.51
CA TYR A 196 -1.48 4.60 -5.90
C TYR A 196 -0.17 5.37 -6.02
N THR A 197 0.73 4.90 -6.86
CA THR A 197 2.10 5.44 -6.96
C THR A 197 2.14 6.94 -7.25
N GLU A 198 1.22 7.47 -8.09
CA GLU A 198 1.15 8.90 -8.38
C GLU A 198 0.59 9.70 -7.19
N ASN A 199 -0.43 9.19 -6.48
CA ASN A 199 -0.97 9.84 -5.28
C ASN A 199 0.09 9.92 -4.17
N CYS A 200 0.80 8.81 -3.97
CA CYS A 200 1.89 8.73 -3.02
C CYS A 200 3.02 9.72 -3.36
N ALA A 201 3.36 9.83 -4.65
CA ALA A 201 4.36 10.77 -5.13
C ALA A 201 3.95 12.22 -4.92
N ALA A 202 2.70 12.56 -5.21
CA ALA A 202 2.16 13.90 -5.00
C ALA A 202 2.26 14.34 -3.52
N ALA A 203 1.96 13.42 -2.58
CA ALA A 203 2.12 13.66 -1.15
C ALA A 203 3.57 13.98 -0.78
N VAL A 204 4.54 13.22 -1.33
CA VAL A 204 5.96 13.42 -1.08
C VAL A 204 6.45 14.73 -1.68
N VAL A 205 6.04 15.06 -2.91
CA VAL A 205 6.37 16.34 -3.57
C VAL A 205 5.90 17.52 -2.72
N LEU A 206 4.65 17.49 -2.23
CA LEU A 206 4.14 18.52 -1.31
C LEU A 206 4.96 18.61 -0.03
N GLY A 207 5.39 17.48 0.55
CA GLY A 207 6.24 17.50 1.74
C GLY A 207 7.64 18.03 1.50
N ILE A 208 8.18 17.86 0.28
CA ILE A 208 9.46 18.44 -0.16
C ILE A 208 9.33 19.96 -0.34
N GLU A 209 8.24 20.42 -0.92
CA GLU A 209 8.01 21.85 -1.22
C GLU A 209 7.60 22.67 0.01
N HIS A 210 7.03 22.00 1.02
CA HIS A 210 6.56 22.61 2.26
C HIS A 210 7.19 21.96 3.49
N PRO A 211 8.52 21.97 3.61
CA PRO A 211 9.23 21.26 4.68
C PRO A 211 8.81 21.70 6.08
N GLU A 212 8.41 22.96 6.26
CA GLU A 212 7.96 23.50 7.53
C GLU A 212 6.68 22.87 8.06
N ARG A 213 5.83 22.31 7.17
CA ARG A 213 4.51 21.76 7.54
C ARG A 213 4.60 20.40 8.22
N LEU A 214 5.65 19.63 7.89
CA LEU A 214 5.88 18.28 8.44
C LEU A 214 7.27 18.16 9.09
N SER A 215 7.91 19.26 9.46
CA SER A 215 9.21 19.26 10.11
C SER A 215 9.20 18.44 11.40
N GLY A 216 10.09 17.45 11.49
CA GLY A 216 10.22 16.55 12.63
C GLY A 216 9.05 15.56 12.79
N MET A 217 8.29 15.30 11.72
CA MET A 217 7.07 14.51 11.81
C MET A 217 7.11 13.27 10.91
N VAL A 218 6.41 12.25 11.39
CA VAL A 218 5.97 11.11 10.57
C VAL A 218 4.61 11.47 9.96
N CYS A 219 4.36 11.00 8.74
CA CYS A 219 3.07 11.18 8.05
C CYS A 219 2.65 9.88 7.36
N ASN A 220 1.45 9.41 7.65
CA ASN A 220 0.81 8.33 6.88
C ASN A 220 0.46 8.83 5.48
N VAL A 221 0.63 7.94 4.50
CA VAL A 221 0.18 8.18 3.11
C VAL A 221 -0.77 7.07 2.71
N GLY A 222 -1.77 7.40 1.91
CA GLY A 222 -2.75 6.42 1.42
C GLY A 222 -3.73 7.10 0.48
N ASP A 223 -4.46 6.32 -0.31
CA ASP A 223 -5.55 6.84 -1.10
C ASP A 223 -6.71 7.30 -0.21
N GLU A 224 -7.46 8.32 -0.62
CA GLU A 224 -8.59 8.83 0.15
C GLU A 224 -9.73 7.79 0.28
N GLU A 225 -9.98 7.02 -0.78
CA GLU A 225 -10.96 5.94 -0.75
C GLU A 225 -10.27 4.59 -0.49
N VAL A 226 -10.62 3.94 0.63
CA VAL A 226 -10.14 2.60 0.95
C VAL A 226 -11.08 1.57 0.35
N LEU A 227 -10.62 0.84 -0.65
CA LEU A 227 -11.40 -0.18 -1.34
C LEU A 227 -11.35 -1.52 -0.58
N THR A 228 -12.46 -2.27 -0.66
CA THR A 228 -12.48 -3.68 -0.26
C THR A 228 -11.77 -4.55 -1.30
N VAL A 229 -11.35 -5.75 -0.90
CA VAL A 229 -10.79 -6.74 -1.84
C VAL A 229 -11.77 -7.04 -2.97
N ARG A 230 -13.08 -7.17 -2.66
CA ARG A 230 -14.13 -7.38 -3.66
C ARG A 230 -14.17 -6.25 -4.68
N GLN A 231 -14.19 -4.99 -4.23
CA GLN A 231 -14.21 -3.83 -5.12
C GLN A 231 -12.99 -3.80 -6.04
N MET A 232 -11.80 -4.13 -5.52
CA MET A 232 -10.60 -4.25 -6.36
C MET A 232 -10.76 -5.33 -7.44
N VAL A 233 -11.29 -6.52 -7.09
CA VAL A 233 -11.55 -7.61 -8.06
C VAL A 233 -12.57 -7.16 -9.11
N GLU A 234 -13.67 -6.54 -8.69
CA GLU A 234 -14.73 -6.05 -9.60
C GLU A 234 -14.20 -4.98 -10.55
N LEU A 235 -13.42 -4.01 -10.07
CA LEU A 235 -12.82 -2.96 -10.90
C LEU A 235 -11.82 -3.51 -11.93
N CYS A 236 -10.96 -4.46 -11.54
CA CYS A 236 -10.07 -5.13 -12.50
C CYS A 236 -10.86 -5.90 -13.57
N THR A 237 -11.95 -6.56 -13.16
CA THR A 237 -12.81 -7.35 -14.04
C THR A 237 -13.56 -6.46 -15.05
N GLU A 238 -14.12 -5.34 -14.58
CA GLU A 238 -14.80 -4.34 -15.39
C GLU A 238 -13.85 -3.71 -16.40
N GLU A 239 -12.67 -3.24 -15.95
CA GLU A 239 -11.68 -2.60 -16.81
C GLU A 239 -11.22 -3.50 -17.97
N LEU A 240 -11.06 -4.79 -17.69
CA LEU A 240 -10.60 -5.75 -18.70
C LEU A 240 -11.74 -6.39 -19.51
N GLY A 241 -13.00 -5.97 -19.27
CA GLY A 241 -14.18 -6.48 -19.99
C GLY A 241 -14.37 -7.99 -19.79
N ALA A 242 -14.00 -8.52 -18.63
CA ALA A 242 -14.07 -9.95 -18.32
C ALA A 242 -15.40 -10.31 -17.62
N ASP A 243 -15.68 -11.62 -17.58
CA ASP A 243 -16.78 -12.21 -16.83
C ASP A 243 -16.18 -13.17 -15.80
N LEU A 244 -15.98 -12.66 -14.57
CA LEU A 244 -15.31 -13.38 -13.50
C LEU A 244 -16.24 -13.51 -12.28
N GLU A 245 -16.80 -14.70 -12.09
CA GLU A 245 -17.63 -15.03 -10.92
C GLU A 245 -16.80 -15.02 -9.64
N ILE A 246 -17.21 -14.24 -8.65
CA ILE A 246 -16.59 -14.23 -7.33
C ILE A 246 -17.21 -15.36 -6.49
N VAL A 247 -16.37 -16.29 -6.07
CA VAL A 247 -16.75 -17.37 -5.15
C VAL A 247 -16.24 -17.04 -3.75
N SER A 248 -17.17 -16.68 -2.87
CA SER A 248 -16.85 -16.43 -1.48
C SER A 248 -16.80 -17.70 -0.65
N MET A 249 -15.77 -17.80 0.19
CA MET A 249 -15.69 -18.86 1.19
C MET A 249 -15.00 -18.33 2.47
N PRO A 250 -15.19 -19.02 3.61
CA PRO A 250 -14.53 -18.63 4.85
C PRO A 250 -13.02 -18.51 4.67
N TYR A 251 -12.39 -17.51 5.28
CA TYR A 251 -10.97 -17.23 5.17
C TYR A 251 -10.09 -18.48 5.30
N GLY A 252 -10.35 -19.34 6.30
CA GLY A 252 -9.54 -20.54 6.55
C GLY A 252 -9.56 -21.56 5.40
N LEU A 253 -10.53 -21.47 4.48
CA LEU A 253 -10.62 -22.30 3.27
C LEU A 253 -10.16 -21.54 2.02
N ALA A 254 -10.21 -20.21 2.04
CA ALA A 254 -9.94 -19.36 0.90
C ALA A 254 -8.42 -19.16 0.62
N VAL A 255 -7.64 -20.25 0.67
CA VAL A 255 -6.18 -20.22 0.49
C VAL A 255 -5.73 -19.46 -0.76
N PRO A 256 -6.36 -19.61 -1.94
CA PRO A 256 -5.98 -18.86 -3.15
C PRO A 256 -6.23 -17.36 -3.06
N ALA A 257 -7.01 -16.89 -2.08
CA ALA A 257 -7.27 -15.46 -1.85
C ALA A 257 -6.27 -14.80 -0.88
N TRP A 258 -5.41 -15.55 -0.22
CA TRP A 258 -4.46 -14.98 0.75
C TRP A 258 -3.50 -13.95 0.17
N PRO A 259 -3.00 -14.07 -1.06
CA PRO A 259 -2.21 -13.02 -1.71
C PRO A 259 -2.93 -11.68 -1.80
N LEU A 260 -4.25 -11.68 -2.02
CA LEU A 260 -5.08 -10.47 -2.06
C LEU A 260 -5.21 -9.79 -0.69
N LEU A 261 -5.19 -10.58 0.40
CA LEU A 261 -5.28 -10.07 1.77
C LEU A 261 -3.92 -9.66 2.34
N ALA A 262 -2.85 -10.36 1.94
CA ALA A 262 -1.47 -10.23 2.41
C ALA A 262 -1.34 -10.19 3.95
N GLN A 263 -2.15 -10.97 4.63
CA GLN A 263 -2.12 -11.13 6.08
C GLN A 263 -2.80 -12.45 6.48
N PRO A 264 -2.47 -12.99 7.69
CA PRO A 264 -3.00 -14.28 8.13
C PRO A 264 -4.45 -14.24 8.63
N LEU A 265 -5.09 -13.07 8.69
CA LEU A 265 -6.49 -12.89 9.10
C LEU A 265 -7.16 -11.79 8.28
N PRO A 266 -8.48 -11.88 8.00
CA PRO A 266 -9.22 -10.89 7.23
C PRO A 266 -9.61 -9.65 8.08
N THR A 267 -8.69 -9.13 8.89
CA THR A 267 -8.89 -7.92 9.67
C THR A 267 -8.69 -6.66 8.83
N HIS A 268 -9.29 -5.55 9.24
CA HIS A 268 -9.14 -4.29 8.53
C HIS A 268 -7.81 -3.61 8.87
N ARG A 269 -7.23 -2.93 7.88
CA ARG A 269 -6.03 -2.10 7.99
C ARG A 269 -6.27 -0.79 7.27
N VAL A 270 -6.71 0.21 8.03
CA VAL A 270 -7.08 1.55 7.53
C VAL A 270 -6.25 2.59 8.25
N LEU A 271 -5.57 3.44 7.50
CA LEU A 271 -4.75 4.53 8.04
C LEU A 271 -5.60 5.77 8.31
N ASP A 272 -5.26 6.52 9.33
CA ASP A 272 -5.72 7.90 9.50
C ASP A 272 -4.84 8.81 8.61
N LEU A 273 -5.47 9.58 7.74
CA LEU A 273 -4.82 10.52 6.83
C LEU A 273 -5.02 11.98 7.24
N ALA A 274 -5.55 12.24 8.43
CA ALA A 274 -5.85 13.60 8.88
C ALA A 274 -4.61 14.51 8.86
N ARG A 275 -3.44 13.98 9.21
CA ARG A 275 -2.17 14.74 9.16
C ARG A 275 -1.82 15.13 7.73
N LEU A 276 -1.92 14.20 6.79
CA LEU A 276 -1.66 14.41 5.36
C LEU A 276 -2.56 15.54 4.80
N HIS A 277 -3.87 15.43 5.05
CA HIS A 277 -4.83 16.42 4.58
C HIS A 277 -4.68 17.79 5.25
N HIS A 278 -4.62 17.83 6.58
CA HIS A 278 -4.61 19.10 7.30
C HIS A 278 -3.27 19.85 7.23
N ARG A 279 -2.16 19.12 7.14
CA ARG A 279 -0.83 19.75 7.07
C ARG A 279 -0.41 20.07 5.65
N LEU A 280 -0.59 19.16 4.72
CA LEU A 280 -0.15 19.37 3.34
C LEU A 280 -1.26 19.87 2.41
N GLY A 281 -2.55 19.68 2.75
CA GLY A 281 -3.64 19.96 1.83
C GLY A 281 -3.68 18.95 0.67
N HIS A 282 -3.11 17.75 0.88
CA HIS A 282 -3.07 16.72 -0.13
C HIS A 282 -4.47 16.19 -0.44
N SER A 283 -4.70 15.88 -1.71
CA SER A 283 -5.82 15.07 -2.21
C SER A 283 -5.32 14.17 -3.33
N ASP A 284 -6.02 13.07 -3.56
CA ASP A 284 -5.67 12.12 -4.61
C ASP A 284 -5.66 12.80 -5.99
N VAL A 285 -4.55 12.67 -6.72
CA VAL A 285 -4.44 13.14 -8.11
C VAL A 285 -5.15 12.18 -9.07
N VAL A 286 -5.27 10.92 -8.68
CA VAL A 286 -6.05 9.90 -9.39
C VAL A 286 -6.95 9.20 -8.37
N PRO A 287 -8.29 9.30 -8.49
CA PRO A 287 -9.20 8.59 -7.60
C PRO A 287 -8.93 7.09 -7.56
N ALA A 288 -8.99 6.45 -6.38
CA ALA A 288 -8.59 5.06 -6.17
C ALA A 288 -9.24 4.07 -7.16
N ARG A 289 -10.52 4.24 -7.48
CA ARG A 289 -11.21 3.38 -8.47
C ARG A 289 -10.61 3.47 -9.87
N GLN A 290 -10.26 4.68 -10.31
CA GLN A 290 -9.58 4.89 -11.59
C GLN A 290 -8.14 4.36 -11.55
N ALA A 291 -7.46 4.49 -10.41
CA ALA A 291 -6.11 4.02 -10.22
C ALA A 291 -6.03 2.49 -10.29
N VAL A 292 -7.00 1.77 -9.71
CA VAL A 292 -7.09 0.30 -9.83
C VAL A 292 -7.34 -0.10 -11.29
N ALA A 293 -8.26 0.56 -12.01
CA ALA A 293 -8.51 0.31 -13.43
C ALA A 293 -7.25 0.53 -14.28
N LYS A 294 -6.56 1.67 -14.10
CA LYS A 294 -5.28 1.95 -14.77
C LYS A 294 -4.23 0.88 -14.47
N THR A 295 -4.14 0.43 -13.22
CA THR A 295 -3.18 -0.62 -12.81
C THR A 295 -3.50 -1.95 -13.49
N ALA A 296 -4.78 -2.34 -13.52
CA ALA A 296 -5.21 -3.57 -14.20
C ALA A 296 -4.87 -3.54 -15.69
N ARG A 297 -5.13 -2.41 -16.37
CA ARG A 297 -4.77 -2.21 -17.79
C ARG A 297 -3.26 -2.29 -17.98
N TRP A 298 -2.50 -1.57 -17.16
CA TRP A 298 -1.04 -1.59 -17.26
C TRP A 298 -0.46 -2.99 -17.09
N LEU A 299 -0.97 -3.77 -16.11
CA LEU A 299 -0.55 -5.16 -15.89
C LEU A 299 -0.93 -6.09 -17.04
N ALA A 300 -2.06 -5.84 -17.70
CA ALA A 300 -2.46 -6.61 -18.88
C ALA A 300 -1.54 -6.32 -20.08
N ASP A 301 -1.09 -5.06 -20.24
CA ASP A 301 -0.21 -4.63 -21.31
C ASP A 301 1.28 -4.96 -21.02
N HIS A 302 1.65 -5.09 -19.73
CA HIS A 302 3.00 -5.35 -19.24
C HIS A 302 3.00 -6.51 -18.22
N PRO A 303 2.61 -7.71 -18.65
CA PRO A 303 2.44 -8.82 -17.72
C PRO A 303 3.77 -9.23 -17.08
N PRO A 304 3.82 -9.46 -15.76
CA PRO A 304 4.94 -10.09 -15.11
C PRO A 304 5.32 -11.42 -15.78
N GLU A 305 6.62 -11.74 -15.75
CA GLU A 305 7.08 -13.03 -16.24
C GLU A 305 6.47 -14.16 -15.40
N ARG A 306 5.91 -15.17 -16.07
CA ARG A 306 5.32 -16.34 -15.39
C ARG A 306 6.41 -17.12 -14.65
N GLY A 307 6.20 -17.31 -13.34
CA GLY A 307 7.20 -17.88 -12.45
C GLY A 307 8.37 -16.93 -12.14
N GLY A 308 8.34 -15.69 -12.64
CA GLY A 308 9.30 -14.64 -12.38
C GLY A 308 9.27 -14.12 -10.95
N ILE A 309 10.12 -13.12 -10.69
CA ILE A 309 10.33 -12.63 -9.31
C ILE A 309 9.08 -12.01 -8.69
N GLU A 310 8.27 -11.31 -9.48
CA GLU A 310 7.03 -10.67 -9.04
C GLU A 310 6.03 -11.73 -8.55
N GLU A 311 5.86 -12.83 -9.29
CA GLU A 311 4.96 -13.92 -8.89
C GLU A 311 5.49 -14.68 -7.68
N GLN A 312 6.81 -14.89 -7.59
CA GLN A 312 7.43 -15.55 -6.44
C GLN A 312 7.24 -14.73 -5.15
N ILE A 313 7.35 -13.39 -5.24
CA ILE A 313 7.11 -12.51 -4.09
C ILE A 313 5.62 -12.43 -3.76
N LEU A 314 4.74 -12.40 -4.77
CA LEU A 314 3.30 -12.40 -4.59
C LEU A 314 2.80 -13.67 -3.90
N THR A 315 3.51 -14.79 -4.09
CA THR A 315 3.17 -16.12 -3.52
C THR A 315 1.79 -16.65 -3.89
N ASP A 316 1.25 -16.22 -5.04
CA ASP A 316 0.04 -16.81 -5.62
C ASP A 316 0.45 -18.06 -6.42
N PRO A 317 -0.03 -19.26 -6.05
CA PRO A 317 0.38 -20.49 -6.72
C PRO A 317 -0.16 -20.62 -8.14
N PHE A 318 -1.25 -19.92 -8.47
CA PHE A 318 -1.99 -20.05 -9.73
C PHE A 318 -2.27 -21.51 -10.13
N ASP A 319 -2.54 -22.35 -9.11
CA ASP A 319 -2.91 -23.76 -9.31
C ASP A 319 -4.41 -23.88 -9.56
N TYR A 320 -4.79 -23.69 -10.79
CA TYR A 320 -6.19 -23.68 -11.21
C TYR A 320 -6.89 -25.04 -11.03
N GLY A 321 -6.14 -26.13 -11.06
CA GLY A 321 -6.70 -27.46 -10.78
C GLY A 321 -7.12 -27.59 -9.32
N ALA A 322 -6.30 -27.14 -8.40
CA ALA A 322 -6.61 -27.11 -6.98
C ALA A 322 -7.73 -26.08 -6.66
N GLU A 323 -7.72 -24.93 -7.31
CA GLU A 323 -8.80 -23.94 -7.16
C GLU A 323 -10.16 -24.51 -7.59
N ASP A 324 -10.24 -25.17 -8.74
CA ASP A 324 -11.49 -25.77 -9.25
C ASP A 324 -11.99 -26.88 -8.34
N ALA A 325 -11.10 -27.74 -7.84
CA ALA A 325 -11.43 -28.79 -6.88
C ALA A 325 -11.97 -28.19 -5.56
N LEU A 326 -11.33 -27.14 -5.06
CA LEU A 326 -11.76 -26.45 -3.85
C LEU A 326 -13.13 -25.78 -4.04
N ILE A 327 -13.34 -25.07 -5.15
CA ILE A 327 -14.63 -24.45 -5.49
C ILE A 327 -15.73 -25.51 -5.57
N GLY A 328 -15.48 -26.62 -6.26
CA GLY A 328 -16.45 -27.73 -6.37
C GLY A 328 -16.83 -28.29 -5.01
N SER A 329 -15.85 -28.57 -4.17
CA SER A 329 -16.08 -29.10 -2.82
C SER A 329 -16.86 -28.11 -1.94
N TRP A 330 -16.50 -26.82 -1.99
CA TRP A 330 -17.17 -25.77 -1.24
C TRP A 330 -18.65 -25.60 -1.65
N LEU A 331 -18.93 -25.52 -2.95
CA LEU A 331 -20.29 -25.35 -3.45
C LEU A 331 -21.16 -26.58 -3.11
N ALA A 332 -20.61 -27.79 -3.19
CA ALA A 332 -21.29 -28.99 -2.76
C ALA A 332 -21.63 -29.01 -1.27
N ALA A 333 -20.65 -28.65 -0.41
CA ALA A 333 -20.88 -28.56 1.03
C ALA A 333 -21.92 -27.48 1.38
N ARG A 334 -21.80 -26.29 0.77
CA ARG A 334 -22.72 -25.17 0.98
C ARG A 334 -24.16 -25.51 0.61
N SER A 335 -24.37 -26.28 -0.46
CA SER A 335 -25.72 -26.71 -0.90
C SER A 335 -26.41 -27.64 0.09
N GLN A 336 -25.66 -28.27 0.99
CA GLN A 336 -26.22 -29.19 2.01
C GLN A 336 -26.52 -28.48 3.34
N VAL A 337 -26.14 -27.21 3.48
CA VAL A 337 -26.45 -26.42 4.70
C VAL A 337 -27.94 -26.08 4.71
N VAL A 338 -28.65 -26.63 5.68
CA VAL A 338 -30.07 -26.34 5.90
C VAL A 338 -30.17 -25.21 6.93
N VAL A 339 -30.73 -24.08 6.53
CA VAL A 339 -31.04 -22.98 7.46
C VAL A 339 -32.38 -23.32 8.14
N PRO A 340 -32.42 -23.53 9.47
CA PRO A 340 -33.66 -23.83 10.17
C PRO A 340 -34.59 -22.62 10.17
N HIS A 341 -35.89 -22.88 10.33
CA HIS A 341 -36.86 -21.83 10.53
C HIS A 341 -36.68 -21.19 11.93
N PHE A 342 -36.54 -19.88 11.97
CA PHE A 342 -36.51 -19.13 13.23
C PHE A 342 -37.93 -18.64 13.55
N ALA A 343 -38.41 -18.87 14.79
CA ALA A 343 -39.75 -18.46 15.23
C ALA A 343 -39.92 -16.93 15.16
N VAL A 344 -38.84 -16.19 15.36
CA VAL A 344 -38.75 -14.75 15.16
C VAL A 344 -37.63 -14.46 14.20
N GLN A 345 -37.90 -13.74 13.11
CA GLN A 345 -36.88 -13.36 12.15
C GLN A 345 -35.84 -12.45 12.82
N PRO A 346 -34.57 -12.84 12.87
CA PRO A 346 -33.52 -11.95 13.37
C PRO A 346 -33.41 -10.69 12.51
N GLY A 347 -33.12 -9.57 13.15
CA GLY A 347 -32.97 -8.29 12.47
C GLY A 347 -32.33 -7.27 13.40
N TRP A 348 -32.28 -6.05 12.97
CA TRP A 348 -31.83 -4.93 13.80
C TRP A 348 -33.01 -4.00 14.07
N GLY A 349 -33.15 -3.53 15.33
CA GLY A 349 -34.11 -2.49 15.73
C GLY A 349 -33.53 -1.10 15.50
N LEU A 350 -34.42 -0.12 15.34
CA LEU A 350 -34.00 1.28 15.33
C LEU A 350 -34.01 1.83 16.76
N ALA A 351 -33.01 2.64 17.09
CA ALA A 351 -32.91 3.32 18.39
C ALA A 351 -34.02 4.34 18.60
N TYR A 352 -34.63 4.81 17.52
CA TYR A 352 -35.72 5.78 17.58
C TYR A 352 -37.07 5.08 17.46
N SER A 353 -37.91 5.27 18.48
CA SER A 353 -39.30 4.86 18.40
C SER A 353 -40.10 5.79 17.46
N GLY A 354 -41.05 5.21 16.74
CA GLY A 354 -42.04 6.00 15.99
C GLY A 354 -42.93 6.87 16.89
N PRO A 355 -43.88 7.63 16.33
CA PRO A 355 -44.88 8.37 17.11
C PRO A 355 -45.49 7.47 18.16
N GLN A 356 -45.61 7.94 19.39
CA GLN A 356 -46.15 7.21 20.56
C GLN A 356 -45.25 6.11 21.14
N GLY A 357 -43.90 6.13 20.83
CA GLY A 357 -42.95 5.20 21.45
C GLY A 357 -43.04 3.75 20.97
N ARG A 358 -43.69 3.47 19.85
CA ARG A 358 -43.74 2.11 19.27
C ARG A 358 -42.44 1.75 18.56
N PRO A 359 -41.87 0.55 18.84
CA PRO A 359 -40.72 0.06 18.05
C PRO A 359 -41.10 -0.03 16.57
N ARG A 360 -40.23 0.48 15.67
CA ARG A 360 -40.36 0.25 14.24
C ARG A 360 -39.70 -1.07 13.88
N THR A 361 -40.36 -1.85 13.04
CA THR A 361 -39.80 -3.11 12.52
C THR A 361 -39.09 -2.88 11.20
N ASN A 362 -38.11 -3.74 10.84
CA ASN A 362 -37.37 -3.64 9.60
C ASN A 362 -38.24 -3.66 8.33
N LYS A 363 -39.44 -4.24 8.39
CA LYS A 363 -40.38 -4.25 7.26
C LYS A 363 -40.87 -2.87 6.85
N GLU A 364 -40.95 -1.92 7.80
CA GLU A 364 -41.41 -0.55 7.54
C GLU A 364 -40.39 0.33 6.81
N PHE A 365 -39.17 -0.19 6.52
CA PHE A 365 -38.11 0.50 5.80
C PHE A 365 -37.81 -0.10 4.43
N MET A 366 -38.39 -1.25 4.10
CA MET A 366 -38.23 -1.93 2.82
C MET A 366 -39.45 -1.74 1.90
N GLU A 367 -40.48 -1.07 2.38
CA GLU A 367 -41.62 -0.53 1.63
C GLU A 367 -41.50 0.98 1.39
#